data_fd9e58f7a76c57fb9359d5a0b47693bf
#
_entry.id   fd9e58f7a76c57fb9359d5a0b47693bf
#
_cell.length_a   1.000
_cell.length_b   1.000
_cell.length_c   1.000
_cell.angle_alpha   90.00
_cell.angle_beta   90.00
_cell.angle_gamma   90.00
#
_symmetry.space_group_name_H-M   'P 1'
#
loop_
_entity.id
_entity.type
_entity.pdbx_description
1 polymer ?
#
loop_
_entity_poly.entity_id
_entity_poly.type
_entity_poly.pdbx_seq_one_letter_code
_entity_poly.pdbx_strand_id
1 'polypeptide(L)'
;MQTLHDTSFASFEEKKSTFLAYLCPIKEFDMLHQQLKTEHPKAAHIVWAKRCLNEYRQIVENNSDDGEPKGTSGPPVLNVMRGFELVDVGILIVRYFGGIKLGTGGLVRAYGSSAKEVIAQANIIPFVFKETVRFSTLY
;
A
#
# COMPACT_ATOMS: atom_id res chain seq x y z
N MET A 1 1.34 -3.38 -16.48
CA MET A 1 0.75 -3.03 -15.18
C MET A 1 0.21 -4.28 -14.50
N GLN A 2 0.17 -4.26 -13.19
CA GLN A 2 -0.25 -5.39 -12.37
C GLN A 2 -1.23 -4.94 -11.30
N THR A 3 -2.04 -5.86 -10.80
CA THR A 3 -3.02 -5.60 -9.76
C THR A 3 -3.26 -6.88 -8.95
N LEU A 4 -4.28 -6.89 -8.09
CA LEU A 4 -4.70 -8.10 -7.38
C LEU A 4 -6.19 -8.02 -7.07
N HIS A 5 -6.79 -9.17 -6.75
CA HIS A 5 -8.22 -9.24 -6.38
C HIS A 5 -8.41 -9.42 -4.88
N ASP A 6 -7.49 -10.10 -4.20
CA ASP A 6 -7.65 -10.43 -2.79
C ASP A 6 -6.60 -9.70 -1.96
N THR A 7 -7.02 -9.22 -0.77
CA THR A 7 -6.12 -8.53 0.15
C THR A 7 -5.04 -9.48 0.64
N SER A 8 -3.81 -8.98 0.66
CA SER A 8 -2.64 -9.70 1.15
C SER A 8 -2.12 -9.05 2.42
N PHE A 9 -1.47 -9.85 3.26
CA PHE A 9 -0.93 -9.40 4.54
C PHE A 9 0.48 -9.94 4.74
N ALA A 10 1.35 -9.10 5.34
CA ALA A 10 2.67 -9.52 5.78
C ALA A 10 3.06 -8.73 7.04
N SER A 11 3.83 -9.37 7.90
CA SER A 11 4.38 -8.74 9.09
C SER A 11 5.89 -8.60 8.91
N PHE A 12 6.42 -7.45 9.31
CA PHE A 12 7.84 -7.15 9.21
C PHE A 12 8.30 -6.53 10.52
N GLU A 13 9.49 -6.90 10.96
CA GLU A 13 10.02 -6.40 12.22
C GLU A 13 11.40 -5.80 12.00
N GLU A 14 11.65 -4.63 12.61
CA GLU A 14 12.94 -3.95 12.54
C GLU A 14 13.15 -3.18 13.83
N LYS A 15 14.28 -3.43 14.51
CA LYS A 15 14.63 -2.77 15.78
C LYS A 15 13.46 -2.76 16.76
N LYS A 16 12.79 -3.91 16.89
CA LYS A 16 11.64 -4.13 17.78
C LYS A 16 10.37 -3.39 17.37
N SER A 17 10.39 -2.55 16.33
CA SER A 17 9.16 -2.03 15.74
C SER A 17 8.51 -3.10 14.90
N THR A 18 7.18 -3.17 14.95
CA THR A 18 6.39 -4.12 14.17
C THR A 18 5.63 -3.35 13.10
N PHE A 19 5.70 -3.86 11.87
CA PHE A 19 5.03 -3.28 10.71
C PHE A 19 4.07 -4.31 10.15
N LEU A 20 2.77 -4.01 10.23
CA LEU A 20 1.72 -4.88 9.71
C LEU A 20 1.27 -4.31 8.37
N ALA A 21 1.65 -4.97 7.29
CA ALA A 21 1.42 -4.45 5.94
C ALA A 21 0.26 -5.16 5.26
N TYR A 22 -0.61 -4.38 4.64
CA TYR A 22 -1.77 -4.86 3.90
C TYR A 22 -1.72 -4.29 2.49
N LEU A 23 -1.88 -5.16 1.49
CA LEU A 23 -2.02 -4.76 0.10
C LEU A 23 -3.43 -5.16 -0.35
N CYS A 24 -4.22 -4.20 -0.81
CA CYS A 24 -5.62 -4.45 -1.11
C CYS A 24 -6.04 -3.82 -2.44
N PRO A 25 -7.13 -4.34 -3.05
CA PRO A 25 -7.74 -3.66 -4.19
C PRO A 25 -8.20 -2.26 -3.79
N ILE A 26 -8.12 -1.33 -4.72
CA ILE A 26 -8.42 0.09 -4.41
C ILE A 26 -9.85 0.28 -3.88
N LYS A 27 -10.80 -0.52 -4.37
CA LYS A 27 -12.20 -0.43 -3.93
C LYS A 27 -12.40 -0.77 -2.46
N GLU A 28 -11.45 -1.50 -1.85
CA GLU A 28 -11.52 -1.89 -0.44
C GLU A 28 -10.67 -1.01 0.46
N PHE A 29 -9.92 -0.08 -0.13
CA PHE A 29 -8.93 0.71 0.61
C PHE A 29 -9.53 1.50 1.76
N ASP A 30 -10.55 2.29 1.49
CA ASP A 30 -11.13 3.18 2.52
C ASP A 30 -11.73 2.38 3.68
N MET A 31 -12.42 1.30 3.37
CA MET A 31 -13.02 0.43 4.40
C MET A 31 -11.94 -0.23 5.24
N LEU A 32 -10.90 -0.75 4.61
CA LEU A 32 -9.78 -1.37 5.33
C LEU A 32 -9.06 -0.34 6.19
N HIS A 33 -8.86 0.88 5.70
CA HIS A 33 -8.22 1.95 6.46
C HIS A 33 -8.99 2.25 7.75
N GLN A 34 -10.32 2.37 7.64
CA GLN A 34 -11.15 2.60 8.82
C GLN A 34 -11.12 1.42 9.78
N GLN A 35 -11.16 0.21 9.24
CA GLN A 35 -11.09 -1.00 10.05
C GLN A 35 -9.78 -1.06 10.83
N LEU A 36 -8.64 -0.74 10.19
CA LEU A 36 -7.34 -0.76 10.84
C LEU A 36 -7.24 0.30 11.95
N LYS A 37 -7.83 1.48 11.74
CA LYS A 37 -7.88 2.51 12.79
C LYS A 37 -8.65 2.01 14.00
N THR A 38 -9.73 1.30 13.80
CA THR A 38 -10.55 0.75 14.87
C THR A 38 -9.84 -0.39 15.59
N GLU A 39 -9.19 -1.27 14.85
CA GLU A 39 -8.50 -2.45 15.42
C GLU A 39 -7.20 -2.10 16.11
N HIS A 40 -6.54 -1.00 15.68
CA HIS A 40 -5.22 -0.62 16.16
C HIS A 40 -5.18 0.79 16.74
N PRO A 41 -6.00 1.08 17.79
CA PRO A 41 -6.04 2.44 18.35
C PRO A 41 -4.74 2.86 19.02
N LYS A 42 -3.88 1.89 19.36
CA LYS A 42 -2.59 2.17 20.02
C LYS A 42 -1.41 2.15 19.06
N ALA A 43 -1.64 1.96 17.76
CA ALA A 43 -0.57 2.01 16.78
C ALA A 43 0.00 3.42 16.73
N ALA A 44 1.32 3.52 16.52
CA ALA A 44 1.97 4.82 16.41
C ALA A 44 1.54 5.53 15.11
N HIS A 45 1.47 4.78 14.00
CA HIS A 45 1.14 5.33 12.69
C HIS A 45 0.46 4.29 11.82
N ILE A 46 -0.37 4.76 10.88
CA ILE A 46 -0.88 3.93 9.78
C ILE A 46 -0.52 4.64 8.49
N VAL A 47 0.63 4.28 7.96
CA VAL A 47 1.17 4.84 6.72
C VAL A 47 0.51 4.17 5.52
N TRP A 48 0.26 4.93 4.46
CA TRP A 48 -0.38 4.33 3.30
C TRP A 48 0.08 4.99 1.99
N ALA A 49 -0.11 4.25 0.92
CA ALA A 49 0.09 4.73 -0.44
C ALA A 49 -0.89 4.01 -1.36
N LYS A 50 -1.33 4.70 -2.40
CA LYS A 50 -2.23 4.09 -3.38
C LYS A 50 -1.97 4.63 -4.77
N ARG A 51 -2.23 3.78 -5.75
CA ARG A 51 -2.13 4.10 -7.17
C ARG A 51 -3.39 3.60 -7.85
N CYS A 52 -4.11 4.49 -8.48
CA CYS A 52 -5.37 4.13 -9.15
C CYS A 52 -5.46 4.79 -10.51
N LEU A 53 -6.23 4.17 -11.38
CA LEU A 53 -6.53 4.74 -12.69
C LEU A 53 -7.79 5.56 -12.60
N ASN A 54 -7.76 6.76 -13.21
CA ASN A 54 -8.96 7.56 -13.34
C ASN A 54 -9.69 7.19 -14.64
N GLU A 55 -10.78 7.88 -14.92
CA GLU A 55 -11.59 7.61 -16.11
C GLU A 55 -10.85 7.85 -17.43
N TYR A 56 -9.75 8.62 -17.38
CA TYR A 56 -8.91 8.90 -18.55
C TYR A 56 -7.72 7.96 -18.67
N ARG A 57 -7.71 6.87 -17.88
CA ARG A 57 -6.61 5.90 -17.83
C ARG A 57 -5.29 6.51 -17.40
N GLN A 58 -5.34 7.57 -16.60
CA GLN A 58 -4.18 8.19 -16.00
C GLN A 58 -3.97 7.64 -14.60
N ILE A 59 -2.71 7.44 -14.22
CA ILE A 59 -2.39 6.96 -12.88
C ILE A 59 -2.42 8.14 -11.91
N VAL A 60 -3.24 8.00 -10.86
CA VAL A 60 -3.34 8.98 -9.78
C VAL A 60 -2.71 8.35 -8.54
N GLU A 61 -1.74 9.04 -7.96
CA GLU A 61 -0.98 8.55 -6.80
C GLU A 61 -1.22 9.44 -5.60
N ASN A 62 -1.38 8.80 -4.43
CA ASN A 62 -1.47 9.49 -3.15
C ASN A 62 -0.76 8.68 -2.09
N ASN A 63 -0.28 9.36 -1.05
CA ASN A 63 0.35 8.69 0.08
C ASN A 63 0.27 9.56 1.32
N SER A 64 0.55 8.97 2.48
CA SER A 64 0.59 9.68 3.75
C SER A 64 1.66 9.07 4.65
N ASP A 65 2.49 9.93 5.23
CA ASP A 65 3.45 9.53 6.28
C ASP A 65 2.76 9.31 7.63
N ASP A 66 1.52 9.75 7.76
CA ASP A 66 0.70 9.63 8.99
C ASP A 66 1.47 10.00 10.26
N GLY A 67 2.16 11.14 10.24
CA GLY A 67 2.88 11.63 11.41
C GLY A 67 4.31 11.13 11.55
N GLU A 68 4.76 10.19 10.71
CA GLU A 68 6.19 9.88 10.64
C GLU A 68 6.94 11.08 10.04
N PRO A 69 8.25 11.20 10.22
CA PRO A 69 8.99 12.30 9.62
C PRO A 69 8.74 12.39 8.11
N LYS A 70 8.60 13.61 7.62
CA LYS A 70 8.18 13.88 6.24
C LYS A 70 9.05 13.13 5.23
N GLY A 71 8.40 12.40 4.34
CA GLY A 71 9.05 11.72 3.22
C GLY A 71 9.69 10.38 3.56
N THR A 72 9.61 9.94 4.81
CA THR A 72 10.31 8.72 5.26
C THR A 72 9.50 7.45 5.10
N SER A 73 8.20 7.56 4.88
CA SER A 73 7.32 6.41 5.05
C SER A 73 6.36 6.21 3.87
N GLY A 74 5.46 7.15 3.62
CA GLY A 74 4.53 7.06 2.50
C GLY A 74 5.22 7.01 1.14
N PRO A 75 6.13 7.94 0.83
CA PRO A 75 6.83 7.91 -0.46
C PRO A 75 7.65 6.65 -0.73
N PRO A 76 8.39 6.08 0.25
CA PRO A 76 9.07 4.81 0.03
C PRO A 76 8.13 3.68 -0.35
N VAL A 77 6.95 3.61 0.28
CA VAL A 77 5.94 2.60 -0.07
C VAL A 77 5.46 2.82 -1.50
N LEU A 78 5.16 4.06 -1.85
CA LEU A 78 4.71 4.41 -3.20
C LEU A 78 5.76 4.05 -4.25
N ASN A 79 7.05 4.30 -3.97
CA ASN A 79 8.14 3.95 -4.87
C ASN A 79 8.22 2.45 -5.13
N VAL A 80 8.00 1.63 -4.11
CA VAL A 80 7.97 0.17 -4.28
C VAL A 80 6.81 -0.22 -5.20
N MET A 81 5.63 0.38 -4.99
CA MET A 81 4.47 0.12 -5.84
C MET A 81 4.74 0.47 -7.31
N ARG A 82 5.43 1.59 -7.55
CA ARG A 82 5.83 2.00 -8.89
C ARG A 82 6.76 0.98 -9.53
N GLY A 83 7.73 0.48 -8.76
CA GLY A 83 8.70 -0.51 -9.24
C GLY A 83 8.04 -1.80 -9.70
N PHE A 84 6.94 -2.19 -9.07
CA PHE A 84 6.16 -3.38 -9.46
C PHE A 84 5.04 -3.04 -10.44
N GLU A 85 4.93 -1.78 -10.85
CA GLU A 85 3.89 -1.30 -11.77
C GLU A 85 2.48 -1.66 -11.31
N LEU A 86 2.23 -1.59 -10.01
CA LEU A 86 0.93 -1.88 -9.42
C LEU A 86 -0.04 -0.74 -9.69
N VAL A 87 -1.27 -1.08 -10.02
CA VAL A 87 -2.34 -0.11 -10.29
C VAL A 87 -3.67 -0.64 -9.73
N ASP A 88 -4.54 0.29 -9.33
CA ASP A 88 -5.82 0.01 -8.68
C ASP A 88 -5.65 -0.79 -7.40
N VAL A 89 -4.63 -0.45 -6.64
CA VAL A 89 -4.32 -1.06 -5.35
C VAL A 89 -3.86 0.00 -4.36
N GLY A 90 -3.90 -0.35 -3.09
CA GLY A 90 -3.33 0.45 -2.03
C GLY A 90 -2.58 -0.42 -1.05
N ILE A 91 -1.59 0.17 -0.38
CA ILE A 91 -0.87 -0.47 0.72
C ILE A 91 -1.08 0.37 1.97
N LEU A 92 -1.41 -0.32 3.07
CA LEU A 92 -1.53 0.30 4.40
C LEU A 92 -0.58 -0.44 5.33
N ILE A 93 0.20 0.31 6.10
CA ILE A 93 1.17 -0.28 7.03
C ILE A 93 0.95 0.29 8.41
N VAL A 94 0.54 -0.57 9.33
CA VAL A 94 0.32 -0.24 10.74
C VAL A 94 1.65 -0.45 11.46
N ARG A 95 2.16 0.58 12.15
CA ARG A 95 3.41 0.47 12.87
C ARG A 95 3.20 0.59 14.37
N TYR A 96 3.79 -0.36 15.09
CA TYR A 96 3.94 -0.30 16.55
C TYR A 96 5.40 -0.03 16.88
N PHE A 97 5.64 1.06 17.61
CA PHE A 97 7.00 1.43 18.00
C PHE A 97 7.53 0.46 19.08
N GLY A 98 8.75 -0.01 18.90
CA GLY A 98 9.35 -0.98 19.81
C GLY A 98 10.36 -0.41 20.81
N GLY A 99 10.42 0.92 20.94
CA GLY A 99 11.30 1.57 21.90
C GLY A 99 12.68 1.94 21.34
N ILE A 100 13.00 1.50 20.12
CA ILE A 100 14.28 1.82 19.48
C ILE A 100 14.00 2.65 18.24
N LYS A 101 14.62 3.82 18.15
CA LYS A 101 14.44 4.71 17.00
C LYS A 101 15.15 4.13 15.77
N LEU A 102 14.48 4.16 14.64
CA LEU A 102 15.04 3.69 13.39
C LEU A 102 15.86 4.76 12.67
N GLY A 103 15.59 6.04 12.95
CA GLY A 103 16.15 7.14 12.17
C GLY A 103 15.48 7.27 10.81
N THR A 104 15.73 8.39 10.11
CA THR A 104 15.07 8.65 8.83
C THR A 104 15.43 7.60 7.78
N GLY A 105 16.70 7.25 7.64
CA GLY A 105 17.16 6.22 6.71
C GLY A 105 16.58 4.85 7.05
N GLY A 106 16.51 4.52 8.35
CA GLY A 106 15.93 3.27 8.80
C GLY A 106 14.44 3.17 8.52
N LEU A 107 13.71 4.29 8.65
CA LEU A 107 12.29 4.34 8.33
C LEU A 107 12.05 4.10 6.84
N VAL A 108 12.82 4.78 5.99
CA VAL A 108 12.72 4.57 4.54
C VAL A 108 12.89 3.09 4.19
N ARG A 109 13.92 2.46 4.74
CA ARG A 109 14.18 1.04 4.48
C ARG A 109 13.11 0.13 5.05
N ALA A 110 12.65 0.40 6.27
CA ALA A 110 11.66 -0.46 6.93
C ALA A 110 10.31 -0.44 6.21
N TYR A 111 9.84 0.75 5.84
CA TYR A 111 8.58 0.86 5.11
C TYR A 111 8.70 0.28 3.71
N GLY A 112 9.81 0.50 3.02
CA GLY A 112 10.06 -0.10 1.72
C GLY A 112 10.10 -1.63 1.80
N SER A 113 10.79 -2.17 2.81
CA SER A 113 10.86 -3.62 3.01
C SER A 113 9.50 -4.21 3.33
N SER A 114 8.71 -3.53 4.16
CA SER A 114 7.35 -3.98 4.51
C SER A 114 6.46 -4.05 3.27
N ALA A 115 6.56 -3.05 2.40
CA ALA A 115 5.82 -3.03 1.15
C ALA A 115 6.22 -4.19 0.26
N LYS A 116 7.54 -4.45 0.13
CA LYS A 116 8.03 -5.57 -0.68
C LYS A 116 7.55 -6.91 -0.13
N GLU A 117 7.55 -7.06 1.20
CA GLU A 117 7.10 -8.29 1.85
C GLU A 117 5.64 -8.59 1.54
N VAL A 118 4.76 -7.59 1.65
CA VAL A 118 3.34 -7.83 1.41
C VAL A 118 3.07 -8.12 -0.07
N ILE A 119 3.84 -7.51 -0.97
CA ILE A 119 3.74 -7.82 -2.40
C ILE A 119 4.19 -9.25 -2.67
N ALA A 120 5.26 -9.70 -2.00
CA ALA A 120 5.75 -11.06 -2.15
C ALA A 120 4.72 -12.11 -1.70
N GLN A 121 3.87 -11.79 -0.73
CA GLN A 121 2.82 -12.69 -0.25
C GLN A 121 1.56 -12.64 -1.11
N ALA A 122 1.46 -11.67 -2.02
CA ALA A 122 0.24 -11.41 -2.77
C ALA A 122 0.15 -12.26 -4.03
N ASN A 123 -1.08 -12.51 -4.45
CA ASN A 123 -1.34 -13.12 -5.75
C ASN A 123 -1.50 -12.00 -6.78
N ILE A 124 -0.37 -11.53 -7.29
CA ILE A 124 -0.32 -10.43 -8.26
C ILE A 124 -0.69 -10.98 -9.63
N ILE A 125 -1.56 -10.26 -10.33
CA ILE A 125 -2.04 -10.64 -11.65
C ILE A 125 -1.85 -9.48 -12.63
N PRO A 126 -1.75 -9.77 -13.94
CA PRO A 126 -1.69 -8.70 -14.93
C PRO A 126 -2.95 -7.84 -14.87
N PHE A 127 -2.78 -6.53 -15.03
CA PHE A 127 -3.91 -5.62 -15.14
C PHE A 127 -4.28 -5.51 -16.61
N VAL A 128 -5.57 -5.64 -16.91
CA VAL A 128 -6.08 -5.51 -18.27
C VAL A 128 -7.22 -4.51 -18.27
N PHE A 129 -7.22 -3.58 -19.20
CA PHE A 129 -8.37 -2.71 -19.39
C PHE A 129 -9.54 -3.53 -19.89
N LYS A 130 -10.73 -3.34 -19.28
CA LYS A 130 -11.93 -3.98 -19.79
C LYS A 130 -12.32 -3.30 -21.09
N GLU A 131 -12.46 -4.12 -22.14
CA GLU A 131 -12.90 -3.61 -23.44
C GLU A 131 -14.39 -3.51 -23.38
N THR A 132 -15.06 -3.26 -23.03
CA THR A 132 -16.46 -3.22 -22.91
C THR A 132 -17.26 -3.23 -24.18
N VAL A 133 -17.14 -3.17 -23.96
CA VAL A 133 -17.68 -3.09 -24.40
C VAL A 133 -18.11 -2.84 -25.29
N ARG A 134 -17.92 -2.67 -25.52
CA ARG A 134 -18.20 -2.52 -26.28
C ARG A 134 -18.75 -2.66 -26.96
N PHE A 135 -18.81 -2.68 -26.78
CA PHE A 135 -19.28 -2.91 -27.43
C PHE A 135 -19.88 -3.27 -27.87
N SER A 136 -19.88 -3.50 -27.74
CA SER A 136 -20.34 -4.01 -28.05
C SER A 136 -21.04 -3.76 -28.44
N THR A 137 -21.01 -3.32 -28.53
CA THR A 137 -21.67 -3.16 -29.02
C THR A 137 -22.14 -2.87 -29.79
N LEU A 138 -22.09 -2.57 -30.02
CA LEU A 138 -22.54 -2.34 -30.75
C LEU A 138 -23.02 -2.45 -31.53
N TYR A 139 -23.10 -2.37 -31.72
CA TYR A 139 -23.52 -2.63 -32.52
C TYR A 139 -24.24 -2.81 -32.95
#